data_cc170605215ff8b26fd197ad87a03fe1
#
_entry.id   cc170605215ff8b26fd197ad87a03fe1
#
_cell.length_a   1.000
_cell.length_b   1.000
_cell.length_c   1.000
_cell.angle_alpha   90.00
_cell.angle_beta   90.00
_cell.angle_gamma   90.00
#
_symmetry.space_group_name_H-M   'P 1'
#
loop_
_entity.id
_entity.type
_entity.pdbx_description
1 polymer ?
#
loop_
_entity_poly.entity_id
_entity_poly.type
_entity_poly.pdbx_seq_one_letter_code
_entity_poly.pdbx_strand_id
1 'polypeptide(L)'
;SAKNDKVNYMNKVKEFIKEKKLIQNGDHIIIGVSGGADSVYLLLILNELRESMNLTITAVHINHMIRREAVDDQKFVQDLCGQLSIPCKIFEIDVKQIAKREKMSLEEAGRKARYDAFAKTMKKYNADKIAIAHHQNDQAETFLYRVVRGTGIYGAGAMREKDGNLIRPLLCVKKEEIVKYLKEAGQAWVEDASNQDDAFARNQIRNQVIPRLEMINEQAVEHIGWLCEDIKEVTTYLTDQIEESFLRCTKPI
;
A
#
# COMPACT_ATOMS: atom_id res chain seq x y z
N SER A 1 21.70 -17.95 -3.17
CA SER A 1 21.48 -18.66 -1.89
C SER A 1 20.49 -17.83 -1.05
N ALA A 2 19.60 -18.49 -0.29
CA ALA A 2 18.50 -17.83 0.44
C ALA A 2 18.89 -16.58 1.27
N LYS A 3 20.08 -16.57 1.87
CA LYS A 3 20.61 -15.38 2.56
C LYS A 3 20.83 -14.17 1.65
N ASN A 4 21.30 -14.38 0.44
CA ASN A 4 21.55 -13.29 -0.52
C ASN A 4 20.23 -12.73 -1.06
N ASP A 5 19.22 -13.57 -1.28
CA ASP A 5 17.91 -13.13 -1.79
C ASP A 5 17.15 -12.29 -0.76
N LYS A 6 17.20 -12.67 0.53
CA LYS A 6 16.59 -11.94 1.63
C LYS A 6 17.14 -10.51 1.78
N VAL A 7 18.46 -10.37 1.71
CA VAL A 7 19.13 -9.05 1.72
C VAL A 7 18.74 -8.23 0.49
N ASN A 8 18.56 -8.89 -0.66
CA ASN A 8 18.26 -8.22 -1.94
C ASN A 8 16.85 -7.59 -1.93
N TYR A 9 15.82 -8.29 -1.44
CA TYR A 9 14.44 -7.75 -1.44
C TYR A 9 14.26 -6.55 -0.50
N MET A 10 14.85 -6.61 0.70
CA MET A 10 14.83 -5.46 1.60
C MET A 10 15.60 -4.26 1.04
N ASN A 11 16.76 -4.50 0.43
CA ASN A 11 17.56 -3.44 -0.19
C ASN A 11 16.79 -2.79 -1.34
N LYS A 12 16.10 -3.57 -2.19
CA LYS A 12 15.25 -3.05 -3.27
C LYS A 12 14.22 -2.04 -2.75
N VAL A 13 13.53 -2.35 -1.65
CA VAL A 13 12.56 -1.42 -1.05
C VAL A 13 13.24 -0.20 -0.43
N LYS A 14 14.38 -0.37 0.26
CA LYS A 14 15.14 0.74 0.84
C LYS A 14 15.67 1.70 -0.24
N GLU A 15 16.18 1.16 -1.34
CA GLU A 15 16.63 1.94 -2.50
C GLU A 15 15.46 2.70 -3.12
N PHE A 16 14.31 2.06 -3.29
CA PHE A 16 13.09 2.69 -3.80
C PHE A 16 12.61 3.83 -2.89
N ILE A 17 12.59 3.61 -1.56
CA ILE A 17 12.25 4.66 -0.58
C ILE A 17 13.18 5.88 -0.75
N LYS A 18 14.48 5.64 -0.91
CA LYS A 18 15.49 6.69 -1.07
C LYS A 18 15.35 7.41 -2.41
N GLU A 19 15.25 6.66 -3.51
CA GLU A 19 15.13 7.20 -4.87
C GLU A 19 13.88 8.06 -5.03
N LYS A 20 12.72 7.56 -4.60
CA LYS A 20 11.44 8.28 -4.67
C LYS A 20 11.24 9.27 -3.52
N LYS A 21 12.23 9.44 -2.63
CA LYS A 21 12.21 10.36 -1.49
C LYS A 21 10.92 10.23 -0.66
N LEU A 22 10.52 8.99 -0.38
CA LEU A 22 9.26 8.70 0.30
C LEU A 22 9.31 9.08 1.78
N ILE A 23 10.46 8.89 2.42
CA ILE A 23 10.68 9.08 3.85
C ILE A 23 11.86 10.03 4.06
N GLN A 24 11.74 10.92 5.04
CA GLN A 24 12.81 11.83 5.46
C GLN A 24 13.32 11.44 6.85
N ASN A 25 14.53 11.84 7.16
CA ASN A 25 15.10 11.64 8.49
C ASN A 25 14.25 12.37 9.55
N GLY A 26 13.88 11.68 10.62
CA GLY A 26 13.05 12.20 11.68
C GLY A 26 11.54 12.13 11.44
N ASP A 27 11.07 11.61 10.30
CA ASP A 27 9.63 11.47 10.03
C ASP A 27 8.93 10.62 11.12
N HIS A 28 7.73 11.04 11.50
CA HIS A 28 6.77 10.20 12.21
C HIS A 28 5.82 9.54 11.22
N ILE A 29 5.86 8.22 11.14
CA ILE A 29 5.12 7.43 10.16
C ILE A 29 3.99 6.67 10.84
N ILE A 30 2.76 6.87 10.37
CA ILE A 30 1.62 6.03 10.68
C ILE A 30 1.62 4.87 9.68
N ILE A 31 1.60 3.64 10.14
CA ILE A 31 1.53 2.46 9.28
C ILE A 31 0.22 1.70 9.49
N GLY A 32 -0.48 1.38 8.40
CA GLY A 32 -1.64 0.48 8.42
C GLY A 32 -1.18 -0.98 8.50
N VAL A 33 -1.54 -1.68 9.57
CA VAL A 33 -1.17 -3.09 9.79
C VAL A 33 -2.43 -3.94 9.91
N SER A 34 -2.75 -4.69 8.86
CA SER A 34 -3.88 -5.63 8.87
C SER A 34 -3.54 -6.96 9.52
N GLY A 35 -2.27 -7.31 9.64
CA GLY A 35 -1.76 -8.62 10.02
C GLY A 35 -1.39 -9.50 8.82
N GLY A 36 -1.86 -9.18 7.62
CA GLY A 36 -1.50 -9.89 6.39
C GLY A 36 -0.06 -9.65 5.97
N ALA A 37 0.48 -10.55 5.14
CA ALA A 37 1.89 -10.60 4.73
C ALA A 37 2.46 -9.24 4.33
N ASP A 38 1.73 -8.48 3.50
CA ASP A 38 2.22 -7.21 2.95
C ASP A 38 2.41 -6.16 4.04
N SER A 39 1.44 -6.04 4.95
CA SER A 39 1.49 -5.09 6.06
C SER A 39 2.54 -5.46 7.12
N VAL A 40 2.73 -6.76 7.37
CA VAL A 40 3.78 -7.27 8.24
C VAL A 40 5.15 -6.98 7.64
N TYR A 41 5.33 -7.24 6.35
CA TYR A 41 6.59 -6.95 5.65
C TYR A 41 6.94 -5.46 5.67
N LEU A 42 5.97 -4.59 5.39
CA LEU A 42 6.17 -3.14 5.47
C LEU A 42 6.57 -2.70 6.89
N LEU A 43 5.91 -3.26 7.93
CA LEU A 43 6.23 -2.97 9.32
C LEU A 43 7.69 -3.34 9.65
N LEU A 44 8.16 -4.51 9.20
CA LEU A 44 9.53 -4.95 9.41
C LEU A 44 10.55 -4.05 8.72
N ILE A 45 10.30 -3.63 7.47
CA ILE A 45 11.18 -2.71 6.74
C ILE A 45 11.28 -1.35 7.45
N LEU A 46 10.15 -0.78 7.85
CA LEU A 46 10.16 0.51 8.55
C LEU A 46 10.83 0.40 9.91
N ASN A 47 10.66 -0.72 10.61
CA ASN A 47 11.36 -0.98 11.88
C ASN A 47 12.87 -1.07 11.69
N GLU A 48 13.34 -1.70 10.61
CA GLU A 48 14.78 -1.76 10.30
C GLU A 48 15.37 -0.39 9.95
N LEU A 49 14.59 0.49 9.30
CA LEU A 49 14.99 1.86 9.00
C LEU A 49 14.91 2.81 10.21
N ARG A 50 14.24 2.39 11.28
CA ARG A 50 13.87 3.25 12.40
C ARG A 50 15.06 3.97 13.04
N GLU A 51 16.13 3.25 13.34
CA GLU A 51 17.31 3.83 13.98
C GLU A 51 18.13 4.66 13.00
N SER A 52 18.39 4.12 11.80
CA SER A 52 19.25 4.77 10.80
C SER A 52 18.67 6.07 10.25
N MET A 53 17.36 6.22 10.26
CA MET A 53 16.64 7.42 9.80
C MET A 53 15.93 8.18 10.93
N ASN A 54 16.19 7.82 12.19
CA ASN A 54 15.57 8.44 13.37
C ASN A 54 14.03 8.54 13.27
N LEU A 55 13.38 7.44 12.83
CA LEU A 55 11.94 7.42 12.60
C LEU A 55 11.16 7.18 13.89
N THR A 56 10.02 7.86 14.01
CA THR A 56 8.94 7.47 14.92
C THR A 56 7.91 6.68 14.14
N ILE A 57 7.49 5.52 14.66
CA ILE A 57 6.50 4.66 13.99
C ILE A 57 5.32 4.43 14.93
N THR A 58 4.11 4.58 14.40
CA THR A 58 2.87 4.21 15.10
C THR A 58 2.04 3.31 14.19
N ALA A 59 1.79 2.09 14.62
CA ALA A 59 0.93 1.16 13.91
C ALA A 59 -0.55 1.46 14.16
N VAL A 60 -1.36 1.30 13.12
CA VAL A 60 -2.83 1.39 13.19
C VAL A 60 -3.41 0.09 12.63
N HIS A 61 -4.18 -0.60 13.45
CA HIS A 61 -4.97 -1.75 13.06
C HIS A 61 -6.46 -1.40 13.10
N ILE A 62 -7.20 -1.80 12.06
CA ILE A 62 -8.65 -1.61 12.00
C ILE A 62 -9.30 -3.00 12.04
N ASN A 63 -10.00 -3.26 13.14
CA ASN A 63 -10.90 -4.39 13.24
C ASN A 63 -12.26 -3.98 12.66
N HIS A 64 -12.59 -4.52 11.49
CA HIS A 64 -13.81 -4.19 10.77
C HIS A 64 -15.08 -4.82 11.37
N MET A 65 -14.96 -5.63 12.42
CA MET A 65 -16.05 -6.33 13.11
C MET A 65 -16.92 -7.20 12.18
N ILE A 66 -16.35 -7.70 11.09
CA ILE A 66 -17.08 -8.49 10.09
C ILE A 66 -17.08 -9.97 10.44
N ARG A 67 -15.97 -10.48 10.98
CA ARG A 67 -15.69 -11.90 11.28
C ARG A 67 -15.34 -12.08 12.76
N ARG A 68 -15.56 -13.29 13.29
CA ARG A 68 -15.13 -13.62 14.67
C ARG A 68 -13.63 -13.66 14.82
N GLU A 69 -12.93 -14.13 13.79
CA GLU A 69 -11.47 -14.26 13.73
C GLU A 69 -10.75 -12.89 13.75
N ALA A 70 -11.46 -11.78 13.51
CA ALA A 70 -10.89 -10.44 13.58
C ALA A 70 -10.28 -10.08 14.95
N VAL A 71 -10.71 -10.77 16.02
CA VAL A 71 -10.13 -10.62 17.37
C VAL A 71 -8.75 -11.28 17.44
N ASP A 72 -8.58 -12.43 16.79
CA ASP A 72 -7.28 -13.14 16.74
C ASP A 72 -6.29 -12.37 15.87
N ASP A 73 -6.75 -11.81 14.74
CA ASP A 73 -5.97 -10.93 13.87
C ASP A 73 -5.47 -9.70 14.65
N GLN A 74 -6.35 -9.07 15.40
CA GLN A 74 -6.03 -7.92 16.26
C GLN A 74 -4.97 -8.28 17.31
N LYS A 75 -5.13 -9.42 17.98
CA LYS A 75 -4.17 -9.91 18.97
C LYS A 75 -2.80 -10.16 18.33
N PHE A 76 -2.77 -10.83 17.18
CA PHE A 76 -1.54 -11.05 16.42
C PHE A 76 -0.80 -9.74 16.14
N VAL A 77 -1.51 -8.71 15.66
CA VAL A 77 -0.90 -7.40 15.36
C VAL A 77 -0.41 -6.71 16.63
N GLN A 78 -1.16 -6.79 17.74
CA GLN A 78 -0.73 -6.22 19.01
C GLN A 78 0.54 -6.89 19.54
N ASP A 79 0.59 -8.22 19.50
CA ASP A 79 1.75 -9.00 19.95
C ASP A 79 2.99 -8.71 19.09
N LEU A 80 2.84 -8.65 17.75
CA LEU A 80 3.93 -8.29 16.84
C LEU A 80 4.45 -6.87 17.09
N CYS A 81 3.56 -5.90 17.22
CA CYS A 81 3.94 -4.52 17.55
C CYS A 81 4.64 -4.42 18.92
N GLY A 82 4.17 -5.20 19.91
CA GLY A 82 4.79 -5.29 21.23
C GLY A 82 6.23 -5.82 21.16
N GLN A 83 6.46 -6.90 20.40
CA GLN A 83 7.80 -7.46 20.17
C GLN A 83 8.75 -6.45 19.51
N LEU A 84 8.25 -5.60 18.61
CA LEU A 84 9.03 -4.58 17.92
C LEU A 84 9.11 -3.26 18.71
N SER A 85 8.47 -3.16 19.89
CA SER A 85 8.36 -1.92 20.67
C SER A 85 7.79 -0.76 19.84
N ILE A 86 6.76 -1.04 19.03
CA ILE A 86 6.04 -0.06 18.20
C ILE A 86 4.65 0.16 18.82
N PRO A 87 4.26 1.41 19.13
CA PRO A 87 2.91 1.72 19.59
C PRO A 87 1.87 1.29 18.56
N CYS A 88 0.84 0.53 19.00
CA CYS A 88 -0.25 0.09 18.16
C CYS A 88 -1.57 0.73 18.60
N LYS A 89 -2.30 1.33 17.66
CA LYS A 89 -3.65 1.87 17.85
C LYS A 89 -4.66 0.97 17.16
N ILE A 90 -5.62 0.51 17.95
CA ILE A 90 -6.71 -0.34 17.48
C ILE A 90 -7.95 0.52 17.29
N PHE A 91 -8.60 0.34 16.16
CA PHE A 91 -9.92 0.91 15.86
C PHE A 91 -10.88 -0.24 15.58
N GLU A 92 -11.89 -0.38 16.42
CA GLU A 92 -13.01 -1.29 16.21
C GLU A 92 -14.13 -0.51 15.51
N ILE A 93 -14.44 -0.87 14.27
CA ILE A 93 -15.37 -0.11 13.43
C ILE A 93 -16.36 -1.06 12.77
N ASP A 94 -17.65 -0.88 13.07
CA ASP A 94 -18.72 -1.61 12.39
C ASP A 94 -18.89 -1.09 10.95
N VAL A 95 -18.17 -1.70 10.03
CA VAL A 95 -18.19 -1.33 8.62
C VAL A 95 -19.54 -1.63 7.96
N LYS A 96 -20.28 -2.65 8.44
CA LYS A 96 -21.63 -2.96 7.93
C LYS A 96 -22.60 -1.83 8.23
N GLN A 97 -22.50 -1.25 9.41
CA GLN A 97 -23.32 -0.11 9.80
C GLN A 97 -23.02 1.13 8.96
N ILE A 98 -21.72 1.41 8.70
CA ILE A 98 -21.30 2.52 7.82
C ILE A 98 -21.85 2.31 6.40
N ALA A 99 -21.65 1.12 5.82
CA ALA A 99 -22.12 0.79 4.48
C ALA A 99 -23.64 1.02 4.33
N LYS A 100 -24.43 0.57 5.32
CA LYS A 100 -25.88 0.76 5.35
C LYS A 100 -26.27 2.24 5.48
N ARG A 101 -25.63 2.97 6.41
CA ARG A 101 -25.95 4.38 6.68
C ARG A 101 -25.63 5.28 5.48
N GLU A 102 -24.49 5.06 4.86
CA GLU A 102 -23.97 5.92 3.79
C GLU A 102 -24.29 5.39 2.38
N LYS A 103 -25.03 4.26 2.29
CA LYS A 103 -25.48 3.65 1.03
C LYS A 103 -24.32 3.35 0.06
N MET A 104 -23.23 2.82 0.59
CA MET A 104 -22.05 2.44 -0.16
C MET A 104 -21.76 0.94 -0.02
N SER A 105 -20.85 0.41 -0.87
CA SER A 105 -20.40 -0.98 -0.76
C SER A 105 -19.62 -1.22 0.54
N LEU A 106 -19.53 -2.48 0.95
CA LEU A 106 -18.76 -2.87 2.12
C LEU A 106 -17.25 -2.54 1.95
N GLU A 107 -16.75 -2.68 0.72
CA GLU A 107 -15.37 -2.33 0.37
C GLU A 107 -15.12 -0.82 0.52
N GLU A 108 -16.00 0.01 -0.02
CA GLU A 108 -15.91 1.46 0.11
C GLU A 108 -16.00 1.92 1.57
N ALA A 109 -16.91 1.31 2.35
CA ALA A 109 -17.06 1.60 3.77
C ALA A 109 -15.80 1.20 4.57
N GLY A 110 -15.22 0.04 4.28
CA GLY A 110 -13.95 -0.41 4.87
C GLY A 110 -12.78 0.50 4.50
N ARG A 111 -12.72 0.93 3.24
CA ARG A 111 -11.72 1.89 2.77
C ARG A 111 -11.88 3.24 3.50
N LYS A 112 -13.10 3.77 3.56
CA LYS A 112 -13.40 5.03 4.29
C LYS A 112 -12.98 4.93 5.75
N ALA A 113 -13.42 3.88 6.45
CA ALA A 113 -13.07 3.65 7.86
C ALA A 113 -11.54 3.64 8.08
N ARG A 114 -10.79 3.03 7.17
CA ARG A 114 -9.33 2.99 7.21
C ARG A 114 -8.71 4.38 7.10
N TYR A 115 -9.10 5.15 6.10
CA TYR A 115 -8.55 6.50 5.90
C TYR A 115 -8.95 7.47 7.02
N ASP A 116 -10.17 7.36 7.55
CA ASP A 116 -10.62 8.16 8.70
C ASP A 116 -9.79 7.84 9.96
N ALA A 117 -9.49 6.55 10.20
CA ALA A 117 -8.63 6.12 11.31
C ALA A 117 -7.19 6.66 11.15
N PHE A 118 -6.64 6.60 9.95
CA PHE A 118 -5.31 7.15 9.65
C PHE A 118 -5.27 8.67 9.85
N ALA A 119 -6.23 9.40 9.30
CA ALA A 119 -6.30 10.85 9.44
C ALA A 119 -6.44 11.29 10.90
N LYS A 120 -7.29 10.59 11.68
CA LYS A 120 -7.45 10.83 13.11
C LYS A 120 -6.15 10.59 13.89
N THR A 121 -5.45 9.50 13.58
CA THR A 121 -4.18 9.15 14.22
C THR A 121 -3.09 10.15 13.83
N MET A 122 -3.00 10.50 12.55
CA MET A 122 -2.05 11.47 12.03
C MET A 122 -2.20 12.83 12.73
N LYS A 123 -3.43 13.33 12.84
CA LYS A 123 -3.72 14.59 13.56
C LYS A 123 -3.36 14.50 15.04
N LYS A 124 -3.69 13.38 15.70
CA LYS A 124 -3.43 13.18 17.13
C LYS A 124 -1.94 13.23 17.49
N TYR A 125 -1.11 12.64 16.62
CA TYR A 125 0.33 12.50 16.86
C TYR A 125 1.17 13.51 16.08
N ASN A 126 0.55 14.41 15.31
CA ASN A 126 1.22 15.32 14.39
C ASN A 126 2.22 14.57 13.49
N ALA A 127 1.77 13.45 12.92
CA ALA A 127 2.62 12.59 12.12
C ALA A 127 2.77 13.13 10.68
N ASP A 128 3.89 12.77 10.03
CA ASP A 128 4.28 13.31 8.74
C ASP A 128 3.77 12.49 7.57
N LYS A 129 3.73 11.15 7.73
CA LYS A 129 3.43 10.20 6.65
C LYS A 129 2.44 9.11 7.10
N ILE A 130 1.71 8.59 6.12
CA ILE A 130 0.92 7.37 6.24
C ILE A 130 1.49 6.36 5.25
N ALA A 131 1.99 5.23 5.73
CA ALA A 131 2.50 4.14 4.91
C ALA A 131 1.46 3.02 4.78
N ILE A 132 1.19 2.61 3.55
CA ILE A 132 0.31 1.49 3.23
C ILE A 132 1.02 0.48 2.33
N ALA A 133 0.70 -0.80 2.52
CA ALA A 133 1.41 -1.93 1.97
C ALA A 133 0.88 -2.37 0.58
N HIS A 134 0.59 -1.42 -0.32
CA HIS A 134 0.31 -1.76 -1.71
C HIS A 134 1.61 -2.17 -2.40
N HIS A 135 1.56 -3.26 -3.16
CA HIS A 135 2.69 -3.85 -3.87
C HIS A 135 2.48 -3.85 -5.39
N GLN A 136 3.43 -4.41 -6.14
CA GLN A 136 3.43 -4.35 -7.60
C GLN A 136 2.21 -5.04 -8.24
N ASN A 137 1.74 -6.17 -7.67
CA ASN A 137 0.53 -6.83 -8.17
C ASN A 137 -0.71 -5.92 -7.98
N ASP A 138 -0.82 -5.17 -6.87
CA ASP A 138 -1.92 -4.20 -6.68
C ASP A 138 -1.87 -3.07 -7.72
N GLN A 139 -0.68 -2.70 -8.17
CA GLN A 139 -0.48 -1.73 -9.25
C GLN A 139 -1.06 -2.28 -10.56
N ALA A 140 -0.69 -3.52 -10.90
CA ALA A 140 -1.21 -4.19 -12.10
C ALA A 140 -2.74 -4.38 -12.05
N GLU A 141 -3.29 -4.79 -10.91
CA GLU A 141 -4.74 -4.87 -10.71
C GLU A 141 -5.42 -3.52 -10.94
N THR A 142 -4.86 -2.46 -10.37
CA THR A 142 -5.42 -1.11 -10.49
C THR A 142 -5.36 -0.60 -11.93
N PHE A 143 -4.26 -0.86 -12.64
CA PHE A 143 -4.10 -0.53 -14.04
C PHE A 143 -5.17 -1.22 -14.89
N LEU A 144 -5.24 -2.55 -14.81
CA LEU A 144 -6.19 -3.36 -15.56
C LEU A 144 -7.65 -2.98 -15.26
N TYR A 145 -7.98 -2.78 -13.99
CA TYR A 145 -9.31 -2.34 -13.58
C TYR A 145 -9.69 -0.99 -14.19
N ARG A 146 -8.77 -0.02 -14.22
CA ARG A 146 -9.02 1.29 -14.83
C ARG A 146 -9.15 1.20 -16.34
N VAL A 147 -8.30 0.40 -17.00
CA VAL A 147 -8.36 0.18 -18.47
C VAL A 147 -9.71 -0.41 -18.86
N VAL A 148 -10.17 -1.45 -18.16
CA VAL A 148 -11.46 -2.11 -18.44
C VAL A 148 -12.65 -1.16 -18.24
N ARG A 149 -12.57 -0.23 -17.29
CA ARG A 149 -13.62 0.77 -17.04
C ARG A 149 -13.56 2.00 -17.95
N GLY A 150 -12.55 2.10 -18.75
CA GLY A 150 -12.24 3.29 -19.54
C GLY A 150 -11.49 4.34 -18.73
N THR A 151 -10.26 4.62 -19.12
CA THR A 151 -9.43 5.62 -18.47
C THR A 151 -8.64 6.41 -19.51
N GLY A 152 -8.37 7.69 -19.23
CA GLY A 152 -7.40 8.48 -19.97
C GLY A 152 -5.97 8.27 -19.42
N ILE A 153 -5.00 8.92 -20.08
CA ILE A 153 -3.58 8.80 -19.74
C ILE A 153 -3.28 9.09 -18.26
N TYR A 154 -3.92 10.09 -17.66
CA TYR A 154 -3.71 10.44 -16.27
C TYR A 154 -4.17 9.35 -15.30
N GLY A 155 -5.23 8.61 -15.62
CA GLY A 155 -5.69 7.50 -14.81
C GLY A 155 -4.91 6.21 -15.06
N ALA A 156 -4.33 6.03 -16.23
CA ALA A 156 -3.58 4.83 -16.60
C ALA A 156 -2.26 4.67 -15.82
N GLY A 157 -1.68 5.75 -15.26
CA GLY A 157 -0.52 5.65 -14.35
C GLY A 157 -0.81 4.90 -13.04
N ALA A 158 -2.06 4.47 -12.82
CA ALA A 158 -2.53 3.73 -11.66
C ALA A 158 -2.20 4.41 -10.32
N MET A 159 -1.52 3.76 -9.37
CA MET A 159 -1.21 4.37 -8.07
C MET A 159 0.14 5.09 -8.11
N ARG A 160 0.20 6.26 -7.47
CA ARG A 160 1.47 6.96 -7.23
C ARG A 160 2.13 6.42 -5.97
N GLU A 161 3.46 6.41 -5.94
CA GLU A 161 4.29 6.02 -4.80
C GLU A 161 4.07 6.95 -3.61
N LYS A 162 3.83 8.23 -3.92
CA LYS A 162 3.51 9.29 -2.97
C LYS A 162 2.30 10.07 -3.47
N ASP A 163 1.36 10.32 -2.55
CA ASP A 163 0.15 11.09 -2.80
C ASP A 163 -0.15 11.93 -1.54
N GLY A 164 0.30 13.19 -1.56
CA GLY A 164 0.37 14.01 -0.36
C GLY A 164 1.23 13.36 0.72
N ASN A 165 0.62 13.07 1.87
CA ASN A 165 1.29 12.40 2.99
C ASN A 165 1.20 10.87 2.93
N LEU A 166 0.47 10.33 1.98
CA LEU A 166 0.34 8.89 1.79
C LEU A 166 1.50 8.35 0.96
N ILE A 167 2.18 7.32 1.45
CA ILE A 167 3.29 6.66 0.76
C ILE A 167 3.03 5.16 0.59
N ARG A 168 3.57 4.58 -0.49
CA ARG A 168 3.45 3.17 -0.86
C ARG A 168 4.82 2.57 -1.13
N PRO A 169 5.59 2.26 -0.07
CA PRO A 169 6.97 1.81 -0.21
C PRO A 169 7.15 0.47 -0.93
N LEU A 170 6.10 -0.36 -0.99
CA LEU A 170 6.17 -1.70 -1.57
C LEU A 170 5.78 -1.79 -3.05
N LEU A 171 5.48 -0.67 -3.73
CA LEU A 171 5.11 -0.70 -5.16
C LEU A 171 6.21 -1.26 -6.07
N CYS A 172 7.45 -1.37 -5.61
CA CYS A 172 8.57 -1.93 -6.33
C CYS A 172 8.73 -3.45 -6.19
N VAL A 173 8.00 -4.13 -5.30
CA VAL A 173 8.14 -5.57 -5.04
C VAL A 173 6.86 -6.33 -5.37
N LYS A 174 7.02 -7.60 -5.79
CA LYS A 174 5.91 -8.53 -6.03
C LYS A 174 5.43 -9.17 -4.72
N LYS A 175 4.20 -9.67 -4.74
CA LYS A 175 3.61 -10.43 -3.62
C LYS A 175 4.45 -11.66 -3.26
N GLU A 176 4.94 -12.37 -4.27
CA GLU A 176 5.75 -13.59 -4.11
C GLU A 176 7.09 -13.29 -3.41
N GLU A 177 7.72 -12.15 -3.72
CA GLU A 177 8.95 -11.68 -3.07
C GLU A 177 8.71 -11.41 -1.58
N ILE A 178 7.57 -10.79 -1.23
CA ILE A 178 7.16 -10.52 0.15
C ILE A 178 6.96 -11.83 0.93
N VAL A 179 6.18 -12.75 0.38
CA VAL A 179 5.89 -14.05 1.01
C VAL A 179 7.17 -14.88 1.17
N LYS A 180 8.02 -14.90 0.15
CA LYS A 180 9.32 -15.59 0.21
C LYS A 180 10.19 -15.02 1.33
N TYR A 181 10.31 -13.71 1.43
CA TYR A 181 11.05 -13.05 2.50
C TYR A 181 10.54 -13.45 3.90
N LEU A 182 9.23 -13.36 4.13
CA LEU A 182 8.65 -13.67 5.43
C LEU A 182 8.85 -15.13 5.83
N LYS A 183 8.69 -16.07 4.88
CA LYS A 183 8.98 -17.50 5.10
C LYS A 183 10.43 -17.74 5.49
N GLU A 184 11.37 -17.15 4.76
CA GLU A 184 12.81 -17.26 5.05
C GLU A 184 13.21 -16.59 6.37
N ALA A 185 12.46 -15.55 6.78
CA ALA A 185 12.65 -14.88 8.05
C ALA A 185 12.03 -15.66 9.23
N GLY A 186 11.21 -16.68 8.97
CA GLY A 186 10.41 -17.34 10.00
C GLY A 186 9.33 -16.43 10.61
N GLN A 187 8.93 -15.38 9.90
CA GLN A 187 7.94 -14.43 10.36
C GLN A 187 6.53 -14.88 9.99
N ALA A 188 5.69 -15.08 10.99
CA ALA A 188 4.28 -15.40 10.81
C ALA A 188 3.48 -14.18 10.32
N TRP A 189 2.37 -14.45 9.64
CA TRP A 189 1.35 -13.47 9.25
C TRP A 189 -0.02 -14.13 9.26
N VAL A 190 -1.09 -13.32 9.19
CA VAL A 190 -2.47 -13.79 9.09
C VAL A 190 -2.84 -13.98 7.62
N GLU A 191 -3.41 -15.12 7.28
CA GLU A 191 -3.98 -15.37 5.94
C GLU A 191 -5.43 -14.89 5.89
N ASP A 192 -5.73 -13.96 4.97
CA ASP A 192 -7.08 -13.43 4.80
C ASP A 192 -7.89 -14.28 3.80
N ALA A 193 -8.86 -15.04 4.32
CA ALA A 193 -9.75 -15.87 3.52
C ALA A 193 -10.66 -15.05 2.57
N SER A 194 -10.87 -13.75 2.82
CA SER A 194 -11.72 -12.89 1.98
C SER A 194 -11.10 -12.56 0.61
N ASN A 195 -9.82 -12.83 0.41
CA ASN A 195 -9.12 -12.66 -0.87
C ASN A 195 -9.59 -13.64 -1.97
N GLN A 196 -10.39 -14.66 -1.61
CA GLN A 196 -10.88 -15.70 -2.53
C GLN A 196 -12.28 -15.40 -3.10
N ASP A 197 -12.96 -14.33 -2.67
CA ASP A 197 -14.29 -13.99 -3.17
C ASP A 197 -14.20 -13.24 -4.51
N ASP A 198 -14.48 -13.95 -5.63
CA ASP A 198 -14.49 -13.41 -6.99
C ASP A 198 -15.71 -12.51 -7.31
N ALA A 199 -16.60 -12.25 -6.35
CA ALA A 199 -17.74 -11.36 -6.54
C ALA A 199 -17.33 -9.91 -6.85
N PHE A 200 -16.11 -9.54 -6.50
CA PHE A 200 -15.57 -8.21 -6.77
C PHE A 200 -14.70 -8.20 -8.03
N ALA A 201 -14.89 -7.22 -8.91
CA ALA A 201 -14.15 -7.11 -10.17
C ALA A 201 -12.61 -7.11 -9.98
N ARG A 202 -12.11 -6.58 -8.87
CA ARG A 202 -10.68 -6.64 -8.53
C ARG A 202 -10.20 -8.06 -8.25
N ASN A 203 -10.99 -8.83 -7.52
CA ASN A 203 -10.62 -10.22 -7.23
C ASN A 203 -10.65 -11.08 -8.50
N GLN A 204 -11.58 -10.80 -9.44
CA GLN A 204 -11.57 -11.43 -10.76
C GLN A 204 -10.28 -11.12 -11.55
N ILE A 205 -9.85 -9.87 -11.53
CA ILE A 205 -8.57 -9.48 -12.17
C ILE A 205 -7.41 -10.20 -11.51
N ARG A 206 -7.34 -10.21 -10.18
CA ARG A 206 -6.29 -10.90 -9.39
C ARG A 206 -6.24 -12.39 -9.64
N ASN A 207 -7.40 -13.06 -9.55
CA ASN A 207 -7.46 -14.51 -9.52
C ASN A 207 -7.57 -15.15 -10.91
N GLN A 208 -8.06 -14.40 -11.92
CA GLN A 208 -8.35 -14.97 -13.24
C GLN A 208 -7.57 -14.29 -14.37
N VAL A 209 -7.41 -12.95 -14.35
CA VAL A 209 -6.78 -12.22 -15.46
C VAL A 209 -5.26 -12.23 -15.32
N ILE A 210 -4.73 -11.79 -14.19
CA ILE A 210 -3.28 -11.72 -13.96
C ILE A 210 -2.59 -13.05 -14.17
N PRO A 211 -3.07 -14.19 -13.60
CA PRO A 211 -2.44 -15.48 -13.83
C PRO A 211 -2.39 -15.90 -15.31
N ARG A 212 -3.40 -15.53 -16.11
CA ARG A 212 -3.41 -15.79 -17.55
C ARG A 212 -2.40 -14.93 -18.30
N LEU A 213 -2.19 -13.69 -17.88
CA LEU A 213 -1.16 -12.84 -18.46
C LEU A 213 0.24 -13.37 -18.13
N GLU A 214 0.45 -13.86 -16.91
CA GLU A 214 1.72 -14.47 -16.48
C GLU A 214 2.01 -15.80 -17.18
N MET A 215 0.98 -16.55 -17.60
CA MET A 215 1.17 -17.72 -18.48
C MET A 215 1.70 -17.33 -19.87
N ILE A 216 1.40 -16.14 -20.36
CA ILE A 216 1.93 -15.60 -21.63
C ILE A 216 3.33 -15.06 -21.42
N ASN A 217 3.55 -14.32 -20.33
CA ASN A 217 4.83 -13.77 -19.94
C ASN A 217 4.92 -13.67 -18.42
N GLU A 218 5.85 -14.39 -17.80
CA GLU A 218 6.09 -14.41 -16.34
C GLU A 218 6.38 -13.01 -15.76
N GLN A 219 6.83 -12.08 -16.58
CA GLN A 219 7.11 -10.69 -16.20
C GLN A 219 5.93 -9.74 -16.46
N ALA A 220 4.72 -10.24 -16.76
CA ALA A 220 3.58 -9.41 -17.12
C ALA A 220 3.25 -8.33 -16.07
N VAL A 221 3.29 -8.68 -14.78
CA VAL A 221 3.07 -7.75 -13.67
C VAL A 221 4.15 -6.66 -13.64
N GLU A 222 5.42 -7.02 -13.85
CA GLU A 222 6.54 -6.08 -13.90
C GLU A 222 6.41 -5.13 -15.08
N HIS A 223 6.10 -5.66 -16.27
CA HIS A 223 5.93 -4.84 -17.48
C HIS A 223 4.78 -3.85 -17.34
N ILE A 224 3.66 -4.26 -16.71
CA ILE A 224 2.57 -3.33 -16.39
C ILE A 224 3.06 -2.26 -15.41
N GLY A 225 3.84 -2.64 -14.41
CA GLY A 225 4.46 -1.70 -13.47
C GLY A 225 5.32 -0.65 -14.16
N TRP A 226 6.20 -1.07 -15.06
CA TRP A 226 7.06 -0.16 -15.85
C TRP A 226 6.22 0.78 -16.73
N LEU A 227 5.22 0.26 -17.41
CA LEU A 227 4.31 1.10 -18.20
C LEU A 227 3.61 2.15 -17.31
N CYS A 228 3.19 1.80 -16.10
CA CYS A 228 2.60 2.76 -15.17
C CYS A 228 3.61 3.86 -14.76
N GLU A 229 4.89 3.52 -14.58
CA GLU A 229 5.95 4.50 -14.30
C GLU A 229 6.13 5.46 -15.49
N ASP A 230 6.30 4.93 -16.70
CA ASP A 230 6.45 5.74 -17.92
C ASP A 230 5.27 6.70 -18.09
N ILE A 231 4.04 6.22 -17.88
CA ILE A 231 2.83 7.05 -17.94
C ILE A 231 2.86 8.16 -16.89
N LYS A 232 3.30 7.88 -15.66
CA LYS A 232 3.42 8.88 -14.60
C LYS A 232 4.45 9.94 -14.93
N GLU A 233 5.60 9.55 -15.48
CA GLU A 233 6.65 10.48 -15.91
C GLU A 233 6.14 11.40 -17.02
N VAL A 234 5.53 10.83 -18.06
CA VAL A 234 4.95 11.60 -19.19
C VAL A 234 3.86 12.55 -18.70
N THR A 235 2.94 12.08 -17.86
CA THR A 235 1.85 12.93 -17.35
C THR A 235 2.34 14.01 -16.40
N THR A 236 3.39 13.78 -15.63
CA THR A 236 4.03 14.80 -14.80
C THR A 236 4.65 15.88 -15.70
N TYR A 237 5.44 15.49 -16.68
CA TYR A 237 6.02 16.42 -17.64
C TYR A 237 4.96 17.28 -18.35
N LEU A 238 3.88 16.65 -18.84
CA LEU A 238 2.78 17.38 -19.48
C LEU A 238 2.11 18.37 -18.53
N THR A 239 1.89 18.00 -17.27
CA THR A 239 1.30 18.87 -16.25
C THR A 239 2.19 20.08 -15.99
N ASP A 240 3.49 19.88 -15.80
CA ASP A 240 4.46 20.95 -15.58
C ASP A 240 4.49 21.92 -16.78
N GLN A 241 4.47 21.41 -18.03
CA GLN A 241 4.43 22.24 -19.24
C GLN A 241 3.13 23.05 -19.37
N ILE A 242 2.00 22.46 -18.98
CA ILE A 242 0.70 23.16 -18.98
C ILE A 242 0.71 24.28 -17.93
N GLU A 243 1.19 24.02 -16.71
CA GLU A 243 1.28 25.02 -15.64
C GLU A 243 2.22 26.17 -16.04
N GLU A 244 3.40 25.85 -16.59
CA GLU A 244 4.34 26.87 -17.07
C GLU A 244 3.74 27.74 -18.18
N SER A 245 3.06 27.12 -19.14
CA SER A 245 2.39 27.83 -20.23
C SER A 245 1.25 28.71 -19.71
N PHE A 246 0.46 28.20 -18.76
CA PHE A 246 -0.61 28.96 -18.12
C PHE A 246 -0.08 30.19 -17.41
N LEU A 247 0.99 30.05 -16.63
CA LEU A 247 1.64 31.16 -15.91
C LEU A 247 2.20 32.22 -16.87
N ARG A 248 2.69 31.81 -18.05
CA ARG A 248 3.15 32.76 -19.09
C ARG A 248 1.99 33.56 -19.70
N CYS A 249 0.84 32.90 -19.92
CA CYS A 249 -0.32 33.54 -20.54
C CYS A 249 -1.15 34.40 -19.56
N THR A 250 -1.05 34.14 -18.24
CA THR A 250 -1.86 34.82 -17.21
C THR A 250 -1.10 35.86 -16.39
N LYS A 251 0.13 36.24 -16.78
CA LYS A 251 0.81 37.35 -16.13
C LYS A 251 -0.04 38.62 -16.28
N PRO A 252 -0.45 39.28 -15.20
CA PRO A 252 -1.11 40.56 -15.30
C PRO A 252 -0.17 41.56 -15.99
N ILE A 253 -0.76 42.32 -16.92
CA ILE A 253 -0.09 43.45 -17.58
C ILE A 253 0.21 44.53 -16.57
#